data_c2a2f7db79d5e45c78a2995523ca443a
#
_entry.id   c2a2f7db79d5e45c78a2995523ca443a
#
_cell.length_a   1.000
_cell.length_b   1.000
_cell.length_c   1.000
_cell.angle_alpha   90.00
_cell.angle_beta   90.00
_cell.angle_gamma   90.00
#
_symmetry.space_group_name_H-M   'P 1'
#
loop_
_entity.id
_entity.type
_entity.pdbx_description
1 polymer ?
#
loop_
_entity_poly.entity_id
_entity_poly.type
_entity_poly.pdbx_seq_one_letter_code
_entity_poly.pdbx_strand_id
1 'polypeptide(L)'
;DRRLFQAVATSFDLHWPDYDRTIALRNQVLEQLQLERNDRNNQVMQQIIEASENAFLDIALPDHTGKEQKLSSFRGNVIILDFSTTVMQQYSAYNFELRDLYNKYTKQGLIIYSVGVERNQTTWKEAVENLPWTTVMADSNTAQTVLSQYNVQSLPTLFLLDRKGNVQGRYIDFKSLETDIKKYL
;
A
#
# COMPACT_ATOMS: atom_id res chain seq x y z
N ASP A 1 -12.03 6.25 -28.76
CA ASP A 1 -11.93 7.27 -27.70
C ASP A 1 -12.62 6.77 -26.45
N ARG A 2 -11.83 6.50 -25.39
CA ARG A 2 -12.25 5.94 -24.11
C ARG A 2 -13.39 6.74 -23.46
N ARG A 3 -13.29 8.08 -23.49
CA ARG A 3 -14.29 8.97 -22.87
C ARG A 3 -15.63 8.85 -23.58
N LEU A 4 -15.60 8.74 -24.90
CA LEU A 4 -16.80 8.54 -25.72
C LEU A 4 -17.44 7.18 -25.40
N PHE A 5 -16.65 6.13 -25.33
CA PHE A 5 -17.13 4.79 -25.01
C PHE A 5 -17.78 4.72 -23.60
N GLN A 6 -17.14 5.32 -22.61
CA GLN A 6 -17.70 5.41 -21.25
C GLN A 6 -18.99 6.23 -21.21
N ALA A 7 -19.03 7.36 -21.91
CA ALA A 7 -20.23 8.21 -21.96
C ALA A 7 -21.40 7.48 -22.63
N VAL A 8 -21.16 6.75 -23.72
CA VAL A 8 -22.16 5.92 -24.40
C VAL A 8 -22.66 4.82 -23.47
N ALA A 9 -21.76 4.07 -22.83
CA ALA A 9 -22.13 3.00 -21.89
C ALA A 9 -22.98 3.52 -20.73
N THR A 10 -22.62 4.67 -20.15
CA THR A 10 -23.39 5.32 -19.07
C THR A 10 -24.78 5.77 -19.56
N SER A 11 -24.87 6.32 -20.77
CA SER A 11 -26.16 6.71 -21.36
C SER A 11 -27.08 5.52 -21.58
N PHE A 12 -26.57 4.40 -22.07
CA PHE A 12 -27.35 3.16 -22.21
C PHE A 12 -27.81 2.62 -20.86
N ASP A 13 -26.94 2.64 -19.85
CA ASP A 13 -27.25 2.17 -18.50
C ASP A 13 -28.37 2.99 -17.84
N LEU A 14 -28.42 4.29 -18.09
CA LEU A 14 -29.47 5.18 -17.58
C LEU A 14 -30.84 4.95 -18.27
N HIS A 15 -30.85 4.65 -19.57
CA HIS A 15 -32.10 4.58 -20.34
C HIS A 15 -32.65 3.16 -20.45
N TRP A 16 -31.79 2.15 -20.45
CA TRP A 16 -32.15 0.74 -20.62
C TRP A 16 -31.31 -0.18 -19.74
N PRO A 17 -31.44 -0.09 -18.39
CA PRO A 17 -30.54 -0.77 -17.47
C PRO A 17 -30.60 -2.30 -17.54
N ASP A 18 -31.76 -2.86 -17.87
CA ASP A 18 -32.03 -4.31 -17.91
C ASP A 18 -31.94 -4.92 -19.32
N TYR A 19 -31.51 -4.14 -20.30
CA TYR A 19 -31.35 -4.66 -21.65
C TYR A 19 -30.02 -5.42 -21.80
N ASP A 20 -30.06 -6.65 -22.34
CA ASP A 20 -28.89 -7.54 -22.40
C ASP A 20 -27.64 -6.90 -23.00
N ARG A 21 -27.80 -6.08 -24.05
CA ARG A 21 -26.66 -5.35 -24.65
C ARG A 21 -26.09 -4.26 -23.72
N THR A 22 -26.91 -3.66 -22.89
CA THR A 22 -26.48 -2.69 -21.88
C THR A 22 -25.66 -3.37 -20.80
N ILE A 23 -26.12 -4.54 -20.34
CA ILE A 23 -25.38 -5.37 -19.37
C ILE A 23 -24.04 -5.82 -19.96
N ALA A 24 -24.04 -6.29 -21.22
CA ALA A 24 -22.80 -6.70 -21.90
C ALA A 24 -21.82 -5.52 -22.05
N LEU A 25 -22.30 -4.34 -22.45
CA LEU A 25 -21.50 -3.13 -22.57
C LEU A 25 -20.92 -2.66 -21.22
N ARG A 26 -21.72 -2.71 -20.15
CA ARG A 26 -21.28 -2.41 -18.79
C ARG A 26 -20.15 -3.33 -18.36
N ASN A 27 -20.31 -4.63 -18.55
CA ASN A 27 -19.30 -5.63 -18.20
C ASN A 27 -18.01 -5.42 -18.98
N GLN A 28 -18.09 -5.11 -20.27
CA GLN A 28 -16.94 -4.79 -21.11
C GLN A 28 -16.21 -3.54 -20.64
N VAL A 29 -16.93 -2.48 -20.25
CA VAL A 29 -16.33 -1.25 -19.67
C VAL A 29 -15.60 -1.57 -18.36
N LEU A 30 -16.23 -2.35 -17.47
CA LEU A 30 -15.62 -2.72 -16.20
C LEU A 30 -14.37 -3.57 -16.38
N GLU A 31 -14.40 -4.54 -17.30
CA GLU A 31 -13.23 -5.36 -17.64
C GLU A 31 -12.09 -4.49 -18.20
N GLN A 32 -12.38 -3.59 -19.12
CA GLN A 32 -11.39 -2.67 -19.67
C GLN A 32 -10.76 -1.78 -18.59
N LEU A 33 -11.57 -1.25 -17.68
CA LEU A 33 -11.09 -0.44 -16.55
C LEU A 33 -10.20 -1.24 -15.59
N GLN A 34 -10.52 -2.51 -15.36
CA GLN A 34 -9.70 -3.41 -14.55
C GLN A 34 -8.35 -3.70 -15.22
N LEU A 35 -8.33 -4.00 -16.52
CA LEU A 35 -7.11 -4.23 -17.29
C LEU A 35 -6.21 -2.99 -17.26
N GLU A 36 -6.74 -1.80 -17.56
CA GLU A 36 -5.96 -0.57 -17.51
C GLU A 36 -5.42 -0.22 -16.10
N ARG A 37 -6.18 -0.56 -15.06
CA ARG A 37 -5.73 -0.41 -13.68
C ARG A 37 -4.58 -1.34 -13.35
N ASN A 38 -4.66 -2.59 -13.80
CA ASN A 38 -3.60 -3.58 -13.62
C ASN A 38 -2.34 -3.19 -14.38
N ASP A 39 -2.46 -2.76 -15.63
CA ASP A 39 -1.32 -2.31 -16.44
C ASP A 39 -0.63 -1.10 -15.81
N ARG A 40 -1.39 -0.13 -15.29
CA ARG A 40 -0.85 1.03 -14.61
C ARG A 40 -0.12 0.64 -13.32
N ASN A 41 -0.70 -0.29 -12.55
CA ASN A 41 -0.06 -0.81 -11.34
C ASN A 41 1.24 -1.55 -11.67
N ASN A 42 1.27 -2.35 -12.75
CA ASN A 42 2.46 -3.06 -13.20
C ASN A 42 3.56 -2.09 -13.67
N GLN A 43 3.22 -1.04 -14.43
CA GLN A 43 4.17 -0.01 -14.85
C GLN A 43 4.77 0.73 -13.65
N VAL A 44 3.94 1.14 -12.68
CA VAL A 44 4.39 1.78 -11.44
C VAL A 44 5.32 0.84 -10.67
N MET A 45 4.97 -0.45 -10.59
CA MET A 45 5.79 -1.45 -9.91
C MET A 45 7.16 -1.59 -10.56
N GLN A 46 7.21 -1.69 -11.89
CA GLN A 46 8.49 -1.77 -12.62
C GLN A 46 9.38 -0.55 -12.35
N GLN A 47 8.82 0.66 -12.35
CA GLN A 47 9.56 1.88 -12.03
C GLN A 47 10.13 1.85 -10.59
N ILE A 48 9.36 1.35 -9.62
CA ILE A 48 9.81 1.23 -8.23
C ILE A 48 10.92 0.17 -8.12
N ILE A 49 10.78 -0.97 -8.79
CA ILE A 49 11.79 -2.04 -8.80
C ILE A 49 13.09 -1.51 -9.42
N GLU A 50 13.04 -0.88 -10.59
CA GLU A 50 14.21 -0.29 -11.25
C GLU A 50 14.89 0.78 -10.37
N ALA A 51 14.10 1.62 -9.70
CA ALA A 51 14.63 2.59 -8.75
C ALA A 51 15.28 1.92 -7.54
N SER A 52 14.70 0.82 -7.03
CA SER A 52 15.21 0.08 -5.88
C SER A 52 16.47 -0.74 -6.18
N GLU A 53 16.63 -1.22 -7.41
CA GLU A 53 17.86 -1.91 -7.86
C GLU A 53 19.06 -0.95 -7.93
N ASN A 54 18.82 0.33 -8.25
CA ASN A 54 19.86 1.33 -8.41
C ASN A 54 20.16 2.14 -7.13
N ALA A 55 19.18 2.29 -6.23
CA ALA A 55 19.36 2.94 -4.94
C ALA A 55 18.26 2.44 -3.98
N PHE A 56 18.67 1.80 -2.90
CA PHE A 56 17.72 1.47 -1.83
C PHE A 56 16.94 2.74 -1.44
N LEU A 57 15.61 2.70 -1.61
CA LEU A 57 14.73 3.81 -1.27
C LEU A 57 14.56 3.88 0.26
N ASP A 58 15.55 4.43 0.93
CA ASP A 58 15.54 4.51 2.39
C ASP A 58 14.53 5.54 2.90
N ILE A 59 13.89 5.20 4.00
CA ILE A 59 13.01 6.11 4.76
C ILE A 59 13.66 6.28 6.13
N ALA A 60 13.87 7.53 6.53
CA ALA A 60 14.37 7.89 7.84
C ALA A 60 13.39 8.90 8.46
N LEU A 61 12.59 8.44 9.41
CA LEU A 61 11.54 9.22 10.06
C LEU A 61 11.51 8.95 11.57
N PRO A 62 10.99 9.89 12.39
CA PRO A 62 10.88 9.70 13.83
C PRO A 62 9.78 8.70 14.19
N ASP A 63 10.03 7.84 15.15
CA ASP A 63 9.03 7.01 15.82
C ASP A 63 8.23 7.81 16.87
N HIS A 64 7.30 7.13 17.56
CA HIS A 64 6.46 7.75 18.58
C HIS A 64 7.25 8.32 19.78
N THR A 65 8.50 7.88 19.99
CA THR A 65 9.41 8.41 21.03
C THR A 65 10.23 9.61 20.55
N GLY A 66 10.20 9.89 19.24
CA GLY A 66 11.00 10.92 18.58
C GLY A 66 12.35 10.44 18.08
N LYS A 67 12.66 9.13 18.23
CA LYS A 67 13.88 8.53 17.72
C LYS A 67 13.76 8.26 16.23
N GLU A 68 14.77 8.67 15.45
CA GLU A 68 14.84 8.34 14.02
C GLU A 68 14.99 6.83 13.82
N GLN A 69 14.12 6.27 12.98
CA GLN A 69 14.16 4.88 12.52
C GLN A 69 14.40 4.87 11.02
N LYS A 70 15.41 4.11 10.59
CA LYS A 70 15.74 3.96 9.16
C LYS A 70 15.24 2.62 8.66
N LEU A 71 14.51 2.62 7.54
CA LEU A 71 14.04 1.39 6.92
C LEU A 71 15.23 0.46 6.57
N SER A 72 16.36 1.03 6.13
CA SER A 72 17.59 0.30 5.81
C SER A 72 18.16 -0.50 6.98
N SER A 73 17.91 -0.09 8.24
CA SER A 73 18.39 -0.81 9.42
C SER A 73 17.74 -2.19 9.62
N PHE A 74 16.63 -2.45 8.92
CA PHE A 74 15.90 -3.72 8.97
C PHE A 74 16.26 -4.69 7.84
N ARG A 75 17.25 -4.37 6.99
CA ARG A 75 17.78 -5.30 5.98
C ARG A 75 18.16 -6.65 6.61
N GLY A 76 18.04 -7.71 5.84
CA GLY A 76 18.19 -9.09 6.33
C GLY A 76 16.88 -9.74 6.74
N ASN A 77 15.81 -8.95 6.87
CA ASN A 77 14.45 -9.42 7.12
C ASN A 77 13.55 -9.21 5.91
N VAL A 78 12.47 -9.96 5.85
CA VAL A 78 11.34 -9.66 4.94
C VAL A 78 10.53 -8.54 5.58
N ILE A 79 10.23 -7.48 4.84
CA ILE A 79 9.64 -6.27 5.41
C ILE A 79 8.28 -6.01 4.75
N ILE A 80 7.23 -5.87 5.55
CA ILE A 80 6.02 -5.19 5.14
C ILE A 80 6.24 -3.70 5.39
N LEU A 81 6.32 -2.92 4.32
CA LEU A 81 6.31 -1.46 4.39
C LEU A 81 4.87 -0.99 4.19
N ASP A 82 4.30 -0.44 5.24
CA ASP A 82 2.92 0.00 5.32
C ASP A 82 2.84 1.52 5.28
N PHE A 83 2.05 2.07 4.36
CA PHE A 83 1.66 3.48 4.35
C PHE A 83 0.18 3.56 4.72
N SER A 84 -0.12 4.15 5.87
CA SER A 84 -1.47 4.24 6.39
C SER A 84 -1.73 5.56 7.13
N THR A 85 -2.94 5.77 7.60
CA THR A 85 -3.31 6.90 8.45
C THR A 85 -4.27 6.44 9.54
N THR A 86 -4.12 6.97 10.75
CA THR A 86 -4.97 6.60 11.91
C THR A 86 -6.41 7.10 11.76
N VAL A 87 -6.65 8.07 10.89
CA VAL A 87 -8.01 8.62 10.66
C VAL A 87 -8.83 7.82 9.65
N MET A 88 -8.30 6.75 9.06
CA MET A 88 -9.10 5.91 8.16
C MET A 88 -10.18 5.14 8.93
N GLN A 89 -11.36 5.01 8.31
CA GLN A 89 -12.56 4.47 8.95
C GLN A 89 -12.39 3.06 9.58
N GLN A 90 -11.52 2.22 9.03
CA GLN A 90 -11.33 0.84 9.48
C GLN A 90 -9.93 0.60 10.06
N TYR A 91 -9.30 1.62 10.64
CA TYR A 91 -7.92 1.53 11.16
C TYR A 91 -7.71 0.37 12.14
N SER A 92 -8.64 0.15 13.07
CA SER A 92 -8.54 -0.95 14.05
C SER A 92 -8.58 -2.34 13.40
N ALA A 93 -9.49 -2.55 12.42
CA ALA A 93 -9.58 -3.81 11.68
C ALA A 93 -8.31 -4.03 10.82
N TYR A 94 -7.82 -2.98 10.19
CA TYR A 94 -6.58 -3.00 9.41
C TYR A 94 -5.38 -3.41 10.26
N ASN A 95 -5.20 -2.81 11.44
CA ASN A 95 -4.14 -3.17 12.37
C ASN A 95 -4.30 -4.59 12.94
N PHE A 96 -5.51 -5.10 13.05
CA PHE A 96 -5.74 -6.48 13.43
C PHE A 96 -5.15 -7.45 12.39
N GLU A 97 -5.38 -7.22 11.12
CA GLU A 97 -4.80 -8.01 10.03
C GLU A 97 -3.25 -7.94 10.02
N LEU A 98 -2.67 -6.74 10.18
CA LEU A 98 -1.22 -6.59 10.30
C LEU A 98 -0.66 -7.35 11.52
N ARG A 99 -1.35 -7.29 12.65
CA ARG A 99 -0.97 -7.99 13.88
C ARG A 99 -1.01 -9.51 13.71
N ASP A 100 -2.00 -10.01 12.97
CA ASP A 100 -2.10 -11.43 12.65
C ASP A 100 -0.89 -11.90 11.82
N LEU A 101 -0.53 -11.17 10.77
CA LEU A 101 0.68 -11.44 9.98
C LEU A 101 1.95 -11.33 10.82
N TYR A 102 2.07 -10.30 11.66
CA TYR A 102 3.21 -10.12 12.56
C TYR A 102 3.37 -11.32 13.49
N ASN A 103 2.31 -11.73 14.18
CA ASN A 103 2.32 -12.86 15.12
C ASN A 103 2.68 -14.18 14.42
N LYS A 104 2.20 -14.40 13.19
CA LYS A 104 2.47 -15.61 12.43
C LYS A 104 3.93 -15.72 11.97
N TYR A 105 4.53 -14.61 11.55
CA TYR A 105 5.75 -14.65 10.75
C TYR A 105 6.95 -13.92 11.36
N THR A 106 6.80 -13.14 12.45
CA THR A 106 7.92 -12.40 13.04
C THR A 106 9.08 -13.31 13.46
N LYS A 107 8.79 -14.52 13.96
CA LYS A 107 9.82 -15.52 14.33
C LYS A 107 10.57 -16.11 13.14
N GLN A 108 10.03 -15.92 11.94
CA GLN A 108 10.61 -16.37 10.67
C GLN A 108 11.36 -15.24 9.95
N GLY A 109 11.42 -14.05 10.57
CA GLY A 109 12.13 -12.90 10.04
C GLY A 109 11.24 -11.91 9.27
N LEU A 110 9.93 -11.87 9.57
CA LEU A 110 9.06 -10.80 9.08
C LEU A 110 9.16 -9.60 10.02
N ILE A 111 9.34 -8.42 9.44
CA ILE A 111 9.27 -7.12 10.11
C ILE A 111 8.13 -6.32 9.47
N ILE A 112 7.46 -5.50 10.28
CA ILE A 112 6.55 -4.47 9.79
C ILE A 112 7.18 -3.10 10.10
N TYR A 113 7.22 -2.25 9.07
CA TYR A 113 7.63 -0.86 9.17
C TYR A 113 6.48 0.01 8.65
N SER A 114 5.72 0.62 9.58
CA SER A 114 4.55 1.42 9.25
C SER A 114 4.90 2.90 9.21
N VAL A 115 4.54 3.55 8.12
CA VAL A 115 4.63 4.99 7.90
C VAL A 115 3.25 5.60 8.07
N GLY A 116 2.99 6.21 9.22
CA GLY A 116 1.77 6.95 9.48
C GLY A 116 1.83 8.33 8.78
N VAL A 117 0.93 8.56 7.84
CA VAL A 117 0.80 9.86 7.15
C VAL A 117 -0.20 10.70 7.93
N GLU A 118 0.30 11.61 8.76
CA GLU A 118 -0.51 12.23 9.79
C GLU A 118 -0.30 13.74 9.91
N ARG A 119 -1.35 14.44 10.37
CA ARG A 119 -1.29 15.87 10.68
C ARG A 119 -1.18 16.15 12.18
N ASN A 120 -1.66 15.24 13.01
CA ASN A 120 -1.68 15.37 14.47
C ASN A 120 -0.80 14.30 15.12
N GLN A 121 0.34 14.73 15.62
CA GLN A 121 1.31 13.87 16.27
C GLN A 121 0.79 13.22 17.55
N THR A 122 0.01 13.94 18.36
CA THR A 122 -0.52 13.43 19.63
C THR A 122 -1.48 12.27 19.41
N THR A 123 -2.47 12.46 18.55
CA THR A 123 -3.46 11.41 18.21
C THR A 123 -2.77 10.20 17.58
N TRP A 124 -1.78 10.44 16.72
CA TRP A 124 -0.99 9.35 16.14
C TRP A 124 -0.23 8.55 17.19
N LYS A 125 0.49 9.22 18.12
CA LYS A 125 1.24 8.56 19.19
C LYS A 125 0.35 7.65 20.03
N GLU A 126 -0.80 8.14 20.47
CA GLU A 126 -1.78 7.37 21.25
C GLU A 126 -2.25 6.11 20.51
N ALA A 127 -2.42 6.20 19.18
CA ALA A 127 -2.88 5.10 18.37
C ALA A 127 -1.81 4.02 18.12
N VAL A 128 -0.50 4.38 18.13
CA VAL A 128 0.58 3.47 17.73
C VAL A 128 1.49 3.00 18.86
N GLU A 129 1.47 3.63 20.03
CA GLU A 129 2.38 3.33 21.17
C GLU A 129 2.38 1.87 21.62
N ASN A 130 1.25 1.16 21.42
CA ASN A 130 1.07 -0.24 21.80
C ASN A 130 1.18 -1.22 20.63
N LEU A 131 1.64 -0.77 19.46
CA LEU A 131 1.89 -1.64 18.32
C LEU A 131 3.24 -2.36 18.50
N PRO A 132 3.32 -3.68 18.22
CA PRO A 132 4.54 -4.46 18.49
C PRO A 132 5.61 -4.33 17.40
N TRP A 133 5.40 -3.47 16.40
CA TRP A 133 6.32 -3.23 15.30
C TRP A 133 6.73 -1.77 15.19
N THR A 134 7.69 -1.47 14.33
CA THR A 134 8.19 -0.12 14.12
C THR A 134 7.15 0.74 13.40
N THR A 135 6.77 1.85 14.01
CA THR A 135 5.91 2.87 13.42
C THR A 135 6.62 4.22 13.43
N VAL A 136 6.60 4.90 12.29
CA VAL A 136 7.19 6.22 12.10
C VAL A 136 6.15 7.19 11.55
N MET A 137 6.37 8.48 11.73
CA MET A 137 5.42 9.50 11.28
C MET A 137 5.99 10.32 10.12
N ALA A 138 5.28 10.36 9.01
CA ALA A 138 5.44 11.36 7.97
C ALA A 138 4.44 12.50 8.22
N ASP A 139 4.96 13.65 8.62
CA ASP A 139 4.18 14.85 8.87
C ASP A 139 3.90 15.64 7.56
N SER A 140 3.27 16.82 7.66
CA SER A 140 2.93 17.66 6.51
C SER A 140 4.15 18.07 5.67
N ASN A 141 5.36 18.08 6.23
CA ASN A 141 6.58 18.48 5.53
C ASN A 141 7.25 17.31 4.82
N THR A 142 7.18 16.10 5.39
CA THR A 142 7.89 14.91 4.94
C THR A 142 7.00 13.97 4.11
N ALA A 143 5.69 14.02 4.32
CA ALA A 143 4.72 13.11 3.71
C ALA A 143 4.81 13.10 2.17
N GLN A 144 4.81 14.29 1.54
CA GLN A 144 4.85 14.37 0.07
C GLN A 144 6.11 13.71 -0.51
N THR A 145 7.27 13.92 0.11
CA THR A 145 8.53 13.33 -0.33
C THR A 145 8.48 11.81 -0.25
N VAL A 146 8.09 11.27 0.90
CA VAL A 146 8.07 9.83 1.16
C VAL A 146 7.01 9.12 0.30
N LEU A 147 5.81 9.71 0.15
CA LEU A 147 4.76 9.17 -0.70
C LEU A 147 5.17 9.17 -2.18
N SER A 148 5.83 10.24 -2.65
CA SER A 148 6.31 10.34 -4.04
C SER A 148 7.42 9.32 -4.31
N GLN A 149 8.33 9.09 -3.35
CA GLN A 149 9.42 8.14 -3.45
C GLN A 149 8.94 6.70 -3.75
N TYR A 150 7.82 6.30 -3.14
CA TYR A 150 7.18 4.99 -3.36
C TYR A 150 5.97 5.06 -4.29
N ASN A 151 5.73 6.19 -4.94
CA ASN A 151 4.57 6.44 -5.79
C ASN A 151 3.24 6.03 -5.12
N VAL A 152 3.08 6.37 -3.85
CA VAL A 152 1.86 6.11 -3.08
C VAL A 152 0.79 7.14 -3.43
N GLN A 153 -0.29 6.71 -4.07
CA GLN A 153 -1.39 7.57 -4.52
C GLN A 153 -2.63 7.50 -3.63
N SER A 154 -2.71 6.49 -2.79
CA SER A 154 -3.85 6.27 -1.86
C SER A 154 -3.39 5.55 -0.61
N LEU A 155 -4.09 5.75 0.50
CA LEU A 155 -3.88 5.05 1.76
C LEU A 155 -5.09 4.16 2.06
N PRO A 156 -4.88 2.96 2.61
CA PRO A 156 -3.59 2.34 2.86
C PRO A 156 -2.94 1.77 1.59
N THR A 157 -1.62 1.64 1.59
CA THR A 157 -0.84 0.94 0.57
C THR A 157 0.26 0.15 1.25
N LEU A 158 0.40 -1.13 0.90
CA LEU A 158 1.40 -2.05 1.43
C LEU A 158 2.41 -2.41 0.36
N PHE A 159 3.69 -2.51 0.74
CA PHE A 159 4.74 -3.08 -0.08
C PHE A 159 5.38 -4.25 0.66
N LEU A 160 5.81 -5.26 -0.08
CA LEU A 160 6.64 -6.35 0.43
C LEU A 160 8.07 -6.13 -0.07
N LEU A 161 9.03 -6.10 0.85
CA LEU A 161 10.45 -6.04 0.54
C LEU A 161 11.11 -7.35 0.93
N ASP A 162 12.01 -7.83 0.09
CA ASP A 162 12.84 -9.00 0.39
C ASP A 162 13.96 -8.67 1.40
N ARG A 163 14.75 -9.68 1.78
CA ARG A 163 15.85 -9.53 2.73
C ARG A 163 16.96 -8.58 2.25
N LYS A 164 17.05 -8.32 0.94
CA LYS A 164 17.99 -7.35 0.37
C LYS A 164 17.43 -5.93 0.40
N GLY A 165 16.13 -5.78 0.62
CA GLY A 165 15.41 -4.51 0.60
C GLY A 165 14.79 -4.17 -0.75
N ASN A 166 14.78 -5.12 -1.71
CA ASN A 166 14.12 -4.92 -3.00
C ASN A 166 12.61 -5.05 -2.85
N VAL A 167 11.87 -4.16 -3.51
CA VAL A 167 10.40 -4.23 -3.54
C VAL A 167 9.96 -5.39 -4.42
N GLN A 168 9.20 -6.31 -3.83
CA GLN A 168 8.71 -7.53 -4.48
C GLN A 168 7.23 -7.42 -4.90
N GLY A 169 6.47 -6.53 -4.30
CA GLY A 169 5.07 -6.34 -4.62
C GLY A 169 4.45 -5.12 -3.95
N ARG A 170 3.33 -4.66 -4.52
CA ARG A 170 2.45 -3.64 -3.95
C ARG A 170 1.06 -4.26 -3.75
N TYR A 171 0.48 -4.08 -2.57
CA TYR A 171 -0.75 -4.75 -2.18
C TYR A 171 -1.77 -3.75 -1.63
N ILE A 172 -3.02 -4.06 -1.86
CA ILE A 172 -4.18 -3.37 -1.29
C ILE A 172 -5.05 -4.32 -0.44
N ASP A 173 -4.70 -5.61 -0.41
CA ASP A 173 -5.36 -6.66 0.37
C ASP A 173 -4.34 -7.57 1.05
N PHE A 174 -4.72 -8.13 2.21
CA PHE A 174 -3.85 -8.96 3.04
C PHE A 174 -3.71 -10.40 2.54
N LYS A 175 -4.68 -10.93 1.82
CA LYS A 175 -4.64 -12.32 1.34
C LYS A 175 -3.56 -12.53 0.30
N SER A 176 -3.49 -11.64 -0.68
CA SER A 176 -2.44 -11.66 -1.70
C SER A 176 -1.07 -11.41 -1.08
N LEU A 177 -0.97 -10.44 -0.15
CA LEU A 177 0.25 -10.15 0.59
C LEU A 177 0.74 -11.39 1.36
N GLU A 178 -0.12 -12.07 2.13
CA GLU A 178 0.26 -13.25 2.91
C GLU A 178 0.78 -14.40 2.04
N THR A 179 0.21 -14.57 0.86
CA THR A 179 0.67 -15.58 -0.09
C THR A 179 2.10 -15.33 -0.54
N ASP A 180 2.45 -14.06 -0.78
CA ASP A 180 3.77 -13.69 -1.25
C ASP A 180 4.80 -13.62 -0.13
N ILE A 181 4.45 -13.22 1.08
CA ILE A 181 5.33 -13.26 2.27
C ILE A 181 6.00 -14.64 2.40
N LYS A 182 5.21 -15.72 2.26
CA LYS A 182 5.69 -17.10 2.38
C LYS A 182 6.77 -17.51 1.37
N LYS A 183 6.89 -16.77 0.26
CA LYS A 183 7.92 -17.04 -0.76
C LYS A 183 9.29 -16.47 -0.39
N TYR A 184 9.33 -15.46 0.49
CA TYR A 184 10.55 -14.72 0.83
C TYR A 184 11.05 -14.98 2.26
N LEU A 185 10.25 -15.63 3.10
CA LEU A 185 10.66 -16.08 4.43
C LEU A 185 11.59 -17.27 4.37
#